data_fa8df05b5f99434002158a4f8caf94c1
#
_entry.id   fa8df05b5f99434002158a4f8caf94c1
#
_cell.length_a   1.000
_cell.length_b   1.000
_cell.length_c   1.000
_cell.angle_alpha   90.00
_cell.angle_beta   90.00
_cell.angle_gamma   90.00
#
_symmetry.space_group_name_H-M   'P 1'
#
loop_
_entity.id
_entity.type
_entity.pdbx_description
1 polymer ?
#
loop_
_entity_poly.entity_id
_entity_poly.type
_entity_poly.pdbx_seq_one_letter_code
_entity_poly.pdbx_strand_id
1 'polypeptide(L)'
;MNTYRIYEDLRLTLGEEAAKSLAHTLGPMFEEARNAVTKTEFRELCAAIETRNAVVDAGFARLADAQSRTEAKVSELAEALGSLTTTVERLSIRTDAVVGRTFELQFRDRLSSYLGRFLRRSKLLRNDEVLDAIESVLDSEECDEVLRVDAIASGLVDGVPSHVVVEVSSTGDTDDVARAERRAAILRKAGMVAIPVVACEAISRETALVAQARGVRVWCSSTMLGAAG
;
A
#
# COMPACT_ATOMS: atom_id res chain seq x y z
N MET A 1 3.93 73.81 34.16
CA MET A 1 3.91 74.96 35.05
C MET A 1 5.03 74.76 36.09
N ASN A 2 5.95 75.68 36.26
CA ASN A 2 7.09 75.49 37.15
C ASN A 2 6.69 75.85 38.59
N THR A 3 6.99 75.01 39.54
CA THR A 3 6.77 75.20 41.00
C THR A 3 7.17 76.59 41.47
N TYR A 4 8.27 77.09 40.89
CA TYR A 4 8.75 78.46 41.18
C TYR A 4 7.72 79.55 40.77
N ARG A 5 7.07 79.45 39.67
CA ARG A 5 6.06 80.37 39.17
C ARG A 5 4.80 80.33 40.04
N ILE A 6 4.42 79.14 40.47
CA ILE A 6 3.29 79.02 41.46
C ILE A 6 3.64 79.73 42.75
N TYR A 7 4.86 79.57 43.22
CA TYR A 7 5.35 80.23 44.43
C TYR A 7 5.30 81.78 44.29
N GLU A 8 5.83 82.32 43.21
CA GLU A 8 5.89 83.76 42.92
C GLU A 8 4.45 84.37 42.87
N ASP A 9 3.55 83.72 42.19
CA ASP A 9 2.16 84.17 42.05
C ASP A 9 1.39 84.14 43.38
N LEU A 10 1.64 83.18 44.25
CA LEU A 10 1.00 83.01 45.54
C LEU A 10 1.65 83.86 46.64
N ARG A 11 2.89 84.22 46.55
CA ARG A 11 3.65 85.01 47.55
C ARG A 11 3.04 86.37 47.79
N LEU A 12 2.59 87.01 46.70
CA LEU A 12 2.03 88.38 46.80
C LEU A 12 0.67 88.46 47.53
N THR A 13 -0.08 87.30 47.49
CA THR A 13 -1.42 87.25 48.04
C THR A 13 -1.50 86.51 49.39
N LEU A 14 -0.71 85.49 49.63
CA LEU A 14 -0.83 84.60 50.79
C LEU A 14 0.33 84.74 51.78
N GLY A 15 1.36 85.52 51.45
CA GLY A 15 2.57 85.64 52.23
C GLY A 15 3.55 84.51 51.97
N GLU A 16 4.85 84.70 52.39
CA GLU A 16 5.97 83.86 51.98
C GLU A 16 5.84 82.42 52.48
N GLU A 17 5.52 82.17 53.72
CA GLU A 17 5.41 80.83 54.33
C GLU A 17 4.21 80.03 53.74
N ALA A 18 3.05 80.64 53.58
CA ALA A 18 1.87 79.99 53.01
C ALA A 18 2.09 79.66 51.52
N ALA A 19 2.67 80.58 50.74
CA ALA A 19 2.99 80.40 49.35
C ALA A 19 4.03 79.27 49.13
N LYS A 20 5.06 79.13 49.97
CA LYS A 20 6.07 78.10 49.96
C LYS A 20 5.48 76.70 50.23
N SER A 21 4.62 76.64 51.28
CA SER A 21 3.94 75.38 51.63
C SER A 21 3.00 74.88 50.48
N LEU A 22 2.22 75.79 49.92
CA LEU A 22 1.32 75.51 48.82
C LEU A 22 2.08 75.12 47.55
N ALA A 23 3.16 75.80 47.18
CA ALA A 23 3.97 75.52 46.03
C ALA A 23 4.67 74.14 46.17
N HIS A 24 5.11 73.80 47.41
CA HIS A 24 5.70 72.52 47.72
C HIS A 24 4.67 71.38 47.60
N THR A 25 3.44 71.55 47.94
CA THR A 25 2.37 70.58 47.88
C THR A 25 1.81 70.46 46.46
N LEU A 26 1.57 71.55 45.78
CA LEU A 26 0.95 71.57 44.44
C LEU A 26 1.95 71.19 43.33
N GLY A 27 3.27 71.45 43.49
CA GLY A 27 4.28 71.17 42.50
C GLY A 27 4.29 69.74 42.11
N PRO A 28 4.46 68.74 43.01
CA PRO A 28 4.41 67.31 42.73
C PRO A 28 3.07 66.91 42.09
N MET A 29 1.94 67.43 42.57
CA MET A 29 0.63 67.09 41.99
C MET A 29 0.48 67.58 40.55
N PHE A 30 1.02 68.72 40.16
CA PHE A 30 1.04 69.17 38.76
C PHE A 30 1.99 68.36 37.88
N GLU A 31 3.10 67.97 38.42
CA GLU A 31 4.02 67.06 37.68
C GLU A 31 3.40 65.68 37.46
N GLU A 32 2.73 65.13 38.46
CA GLU A 32 2.01 63.87 38.35
C GLU A 32 0.81 64.00 37.40
N ALA A 33 0.05 65.03 37.43
CA ALA A 33 -1.06 65.34 36.50
C ALA A 33 -0.54 65.48 35.03
N ARG A 34 0.65 66.09 34.87
CA ARG A 34 1.26 66.27 33.55
C ARG A 34 1.75 64.97 32.98
N ASN A 35 2.20 64.03 33.82
CA ASN A 35 2.67 62.71 33.40
C ASN A 35 1.55 61.67 33.30
N ALA A 36 0.35 62.01 33.78
CA ALA A 36 -0.82 61.14 33.60
C ALA A 36 -1.32 61.19 32.18
N VAL A 37 -1.69 59.98 31.66
CA VAL A 37 -2.26 59.84 30.33
C VAL A 37 -3.51 60.73 30.20
N THR A 38 -3.48 61.62 29.24
CA THR A 38 -4.61 62.52 28.99
C THR A 38 -5.81 61.71 28.42
N LYS A 39 -7.01 62.26 28.64
CA LYS A 39 -8.26 61.70 28.11
C LYS A 39 -8.23 61.55 26.58
N THR A 40 -7.47 62.40 25.91
CA THR A 40 -7.28 62.36 24.44
C THR A 40 -6.39 61.23 24.06
N GLU A 41 -5.21 61.07 24.69
CA GLU A 41 -4.28 59.96 24.42
C GLU A 41 -4.92 58.59 24.72
N PHE A 42 -5.74 58.52 25.77
CA PHE A 42 -6.48 57.27 26.04
C PHE A 42 -7.48 56.93 24.93
N ARG A 43 -8.22 57.95 24.40
CA ARG A 43 -9.15 57.73 23.28
C ARG A 43 -8.40 57.31 22.00
N GLU A 44 -7.28 57.93 21.72
CA GLU A 44 -6.43 57.57 20.57
C GLU A 44 -5.90 56.11 20.69
N LEU A 45 -5.48 55.74 21.89
CA LEU A 45 -5.07 54.35 22.17
C LEU A 45 -6.23 53.37 21.97
N CYS A 46 -7.41 53.67 22.48
CA CYS A 46 -8.59 52.82 22.25
C CYS A 46 -8.91 52.67 20.76
N ALA A 47 -8.93 53.78 20.00
CA ALA A 47 -9.17 53.74 18.55
C ALA A 47 -8.08 52.94 17.81
N ALA A 48 -6.82 53.05 18.21
CA ALA A 48 -5.72 52.24 17.63
C ALA A 48 -5.89 50.75 17.94
N ILE A 49 -6.32 50.39 19.17
CA ILE A 49 -6.60 49.00 19.56
C ILE A 49 -7.78 48.46 18.76
N GLU A 50 -8.87 49.20 18.62
CA GLU A 50 -10.03 48.78 17.81
C GLU A 50 -9.66 48.54 16.36
N THR A 51 -8.88 49.44 15.76
CA THR A 51 -8.37 49.28 14.39
C THR A 51 -7.49 48.01 14.24
N ARG A 52 -6.62 47.82 15.22
CA ARG A 52 -5.73 46.62 15.22
C ARG A 52 -6.54 45.34 15.39
N ASN A 53 -7.52 45.33 16.27
CA ASN A 53 -8.40 44.15 16.45
C ASN A 53 -9.16 43.84 15.17
N ALA A 54 -9.71 44.82 14.48
CA ALA A 54 -10.40 44.64 13.21
C ALA A 54 -9.46 43.99 12.12
N VAL A 55 -8.19 44.39 12.07
CA VAL A 55 -7.20 43.78 11.17
C VAL A 55 -6.91 42.34 11.57
N VAL A 56 -6.78 42.05 12.85
CA VAL A 56 -6.55 40.70 13.38
C VAL A 56 -7.75 39.78 13.07
N ASP A 57 -8.97 40.27 13.33
CA ASP A 57 -10.20 39.51 13.05
C ASP A 57 -10.34 39.19 11.56
N ALA A 58 -10.05 40.18 10.69
CA ALA A 58 -10.02 39.94 9.24
C ALA A 58 -8.93 38.94 8.83
N GLY A 59 -7.80 38.95 9.54
CA GLY A 59 -6.73 37.95 9.37
C GLY A 59 -7.16 36.52 9.71
N PHE A 60 -7.84 36.38 10.86
CA PHE A 60 -8.39 35.09 11.29
C PHE A 60 -9.48 34.58 10.34
N ALA A 61 -10.36 35.44 9.86
CA ALA A 61 -11.37 35.05 8.88
C ALA A 61 -10.75 34.51 7.59
N ARG A 62 -9.70 35.18 7.06
CA ARG A 62 -8.97 34.68 5.87
C ARG A 62 -8.26 33.36 6.12
N LEU A 63 -7.69 33.17 7.30
CA LEU A 63 -7.02 31.94 7.69
C LEU A 63 -8.02 30.79 7.78
N ALA A 64 -9.17 31.01 8.40
CA ALA A 64 -10.25 30.02 8.48
C ALA A 64 -10.76 29.60 7.09
N ASP A 65 -10.95 30.57 6.18
CA ASP A 65 -11.30 30.29 4.78
C ASP A 65 -10.23 29.46 4.05
N ALA A 66 -8.96 29.82 4.24
CA ALA A 66 -7.86 29.09 3.62
C ALA A 66 -7.75 27.65 4.16
N GLN A 67 -7.93 27.48 5.45
CA GLN A 67 -7.95 26.18 6.11
C GLN A 67 -9.10 25.32 5.58
N SER A 68 -10.31 25.85 5.51
CA SER A 68 -11.48 25.14 4.98
C SER A 68 -11.26 24.66 3.54
N ARG A 69 -10.66 25.51 2.68
CA ARG A 69 -10.30 25.09 1.30
C ARG A 69 -9.23 24.01 1.27
N THR A 70 -8.28 24.05 2.19
CA THR A 70 -7.24 23.03 2.29
C THR A 70 -7.83 21.69 2.73
N GLU A 71 -8.70 21.72 3.73
CA GLU A 71 -9.41 20.54 4.22
C GLU A 71 -10.27 19.89 3.13
N ALA A 72 -11.00 20.70 2.34
CA ALA A 72 -11.76 20.19 1.20
C ALA A 72 -10.86 19.50 0.15
N LYS A 73 -9.73 20.13 -0.19
CA LYS A 73 -8.77 19.51 -1.14
C LYS A 73 -8.13 18.24 -0.62
N VAL A 74 -7.82 18.18 0.69
CA VAL A 74 -7.30 16.96 1.32
C VAL A 74 -8.32 15.83 1.27
N SER A 75 -9.60 16.15 1.49
CA SER A 75 -10.70 15.17 1.36
C SER A 75 -10.83 14.65 -0.07
N GLU A 76 -10.82 15.52 -1.08
CA GLU A 76 -10.85 15.12 -2.50
C GLU A 76 -9.66 14.22 -2.88
N LEU A 77 -8.45 14.56 -2.40
CA LEU A 77 -7.26 13.77 -2.63
C LEU A 77 -7.34 12.40 -1.96
N ALA A 78 -7.89 12.32 -0.74
CA ALA A 78 -8.08 11.05 -0.04
C ALA A 78 -9.05 10.12 -0.79
N GLU A 79 -10.15 10.66 -1.33
CA GLU A 79 -11.11 9.90 -2.15
C GLU A 79 -10.47 9.42 -3.46
N ALA A 80 -9.72 10.30 -4.15
CA ALA A 80 -9.02 9.96 -5.38
C ALA A 80 -7.96 8.87 -5.16
N LEU A 81 -7.20 8.94 -4.05
CA LEU A 81 -6.24 7.90 -3.66
C LEU A 81 -6.93 6.57 -3.37
N GLY A 82 -8.05 6.56 -2.66
CA GLY A 82 -8.84 5.35 -2.42
C GLY A 82 -9.30 4.68 -3.72
N SER A 83 -9.81 5.47 -4.66
CA SER A 83 -10.21 4.99 -5.98
C SER A 83 -9.04 4.44 -6.80
N LEU A 84 -7.88 5.11 -6.74
CA LEU A 84 -6.66 4.66 -7.41
C LEU A 84 -6.17 3.34 -6.82
N THR A 85 -6.13 3.20 -5.50
CA THR A 85 -5.75 1.96 -4.81
C THR A 85 -6.61 0.78 -5.27
N THR A 86 -7.93 0.93 -5.27
CA THR A 86 -8.86 -0.11 -5.75
C THR A 86 -8.62 -0.46 -7.22
N THR A 87 -8.29 0.54 -8.04
CA THR A 87 -8.00 0.32 -9.47
C THR A 87 -6.69 -0.45 -9.66
N VAL A 88 -5.65 -0.11 -8.90
CA VAL A 88 -4.35 -0.80 -8.93
C VAL A 88 -4.49 -2.25 -8.47
N GLU A 89 -5.21 -2.51 -7.38
CA GLU A 89 -5.48 -3.88 -6.91
C GLU A 89 -6.19 -4.72 -7.99
N ARG A 90 -7.23 -4.17 -8.61
CA ARG A 90 -7.94 -4.86 -9.70
C ARG A 90 -7.05 -5.11 -10.91
N LEU A 91 -6.17 -4.17 -11.28
CA LEU A 91 -5.21 -4.35 -12.35
C LEU A 91 -4.17 -5.41 -12.00
N SER A 92 -3.66 -5.45 -10.77
CA SER A 92 -2.73 -6.48 -10.31
C SER A 92 -3.32 -7.88 -10.48
N ILE A 93 -4.54 -8.12 -9.96
CA ILE A 93 -5.24 -9.41 -10.10
C ILE A 93 -5.40 -9.81 -11.57
N ARG A 94 -5.76 -8.86 -12.45
CA ARG A 94 -5.91 -9.15 -13.88
C ARG A 94 -4.58 -9.45 -14.55
N THR A 95 -3.52 -8.74 -14.17
CA THR A 95 -2.17 -8.95 -14.70
C THR A 95 -1.66 -10.33 -14.30
N ASP A 96 -1.82 -10.73 -13.04
CA ASP A 96 -1.41 -12.04 -12.56
C ASP A 96 -2.12 -13.17 -13.31
N ALA A 97 -3.43 -13.00 -13.57
CA ALA A 97 -4.19 -13.98 -14.38
C ALA A 97 -3.72 -14.06 -15.84
N VAL A 98 -3.33 -12.93 -16.45
CA VAL A 98 -2.79 -12.91 -17.81
C VAL A 98 -1.40 -13.53 -17.87
N VAL A 99 -0.52 -13.19 -16.91
CA VAL A 99 0.83 -13.77 -16.82
C VAL A 99 0.74 -15.27 -16.64
N GLY A 100 -0.11 -15.76 -15.73
CA GLY A 100 -0.31 -17.20 -15.51
C GLY A 100 -0.73 -17.93 -16.79
N ARG A 101 -1.75 -17.41 -17.50
CA ARG A 101 -2.19 -18.00 -18.78
C ARG A 101 -1.12 -17.96 -19.85
N THR A 102 -0.35 -16.89 -19.93
CA THR A 102 0.74 -16.76 -20.92
C THR A 102 1.82 -17.80 -20.64
N PHE A 103 2.19 -17.99 -19.39
CA PHE A 103 3.17 -18.99 -18.98
C PHE A 103 2.68 -20.41 -19.27
N GLU A 104 1.43 -20.75 -18.97
CA GLU A 104 0.81 -22.03 -19.30
C GLU A 104 0.88 -22.33 -20.81
N LEU A 105 0.45 -21.35 -21.65
CA LEU A 105 0.51 -21.51 -23.11
C LEU A 105 1.95 -21.70 -23.61
N GLN A 106 2.88 -20.89 -23.13
CA GLN A 106 4.29 -21.02 -23.51
C GLN A 106 4.88 -22.36 -23.05
N PHE A 107 4.49 -22.83 -21.87
CA PHE A 107 4.94 -24.11 -21.36
C PHE A 107 4.42 -25.25 -22.24
N ARG A 108 3.14 -25.24 -22.60
CA ARG A 108 2.55 -26.26 -23.51
C ARG A 108 3.22 -26.28 -24.88
N ASP A 109 3.44 -25.10 -25.47
CA ASP A 109 4.09 -24.98 -26.79
C ASP A 109 5.54 -25.45 -26.77
N ARG A 110 6.25 -25.28 -25.67
CA ARG A 110 7.66 -25.62 -25.52
C ARG A 110 7.90 -26.82 -24.61
N LEU A 111 6.88 -27.59 -24.31
CA LEU A 111 6.95 -28.73 -23.37
C LEU A 111 8.11 -29.69 -23.69
N SER A 112 8.29 -30.06 -24.97
CA SER A 112 9.39 -30.91 -25.39
C SER A 112 10.78 -30.30 -25.15
N SER A 113 10.90 -28.98 -25.17
CA SER A 113 12.14 -28.27 -24.85
C SER A 113 12.40 -28.26 -23.34
N TYR A 114 11.38 -28.02 -22.56
CA TYR A 114 11.48 -27.93 -21.10
C TYR A 114 11.69 -29.29 -20.44
N LEU A 115 10.95 -30.30 -20.87
CA LEU A 115 11.00 -31.63 -20.30
C LEU A 115 11.96 -32.57 -21.06
N GLY A 116 12.56 -32.17 -22.19
CA GLY A 116 13.27 -33.04 -23.11
C GLY A 116 14.50 -33.78 -22.54
N ARG A 117 15.09 -33.27 -21.46
CA ARG A 117 16.14 -33.98 -20.72
C ARG A 117 15.60 -35.12 -19.86
N PHE A 118 14.38 -34.94 -19.37
CA PHE A 118 13.70 -35.83 -18.45
C PHE A 118 12.73 -36.78 -19.17
N LEU A 119 11.93 -36.25 -20.12
CA LEU A 119 10.95 -37.00 -20.88
C LEU A 119 11.38 -37.10 -22.35
N ARG A 120 11.94 -38.25 -22.73
CA ARG A 120 12.37 -38.52 -24.10
C ARG A 120 11.18 -38.87 -25.00
N ARG A 121 11.21 -38.42 -26.25
CA ARG A 121 10.12 -38.61 -27.22
C ARG A 121 8.78 -38.12 -26.71
N SER A 122 8.81 -36.97 -26.05
CA SER A 122 7.61 -36.40 -25.45
C SER A 122 6.55 -36.06 -26.49
N LYS A 123 5.31 -36.42 -26.20
CA LYS A 123 4.11 -36.03 -26.94
C LYS A 123 3.11 -35.41 -25.93
N LEU A 124 2.67 -34.18 -26.17
CA LEU A 124 1.55 -33.60 -25.44
C LEU A 124 0.29 -34.37 -25.82
N LEU A 125 -0.44 -34.86 -24.84
CA LEU A 125 -1.73 -35.53 -25.05
C LEU A 125 -2.87 -34.51 -25.04
N ARG A 126 -3.86 -34.77 -25.89
CA ARG A 126 -5.11 -34.01 -25.89
C ARG A 126 -6.08 -34.64 -24.89
N ASN A 127 -7.03 -33.86 -24.45
CA ASN A 127 -8.02 -34.30 -23.45
C ASN A 127 -8.83 -35.52 -23.91
N ASP A 128 -9.15 -35.59 -25.20
CA ASP A 128 -9.82 -36.75 -25.80
C ASP A 128 -8.95 -38.03 -25.74
N GLU A 129 -7.67 -37.92 -26.08
CA GLU A 129 -6.72 -39.06 -25.99
C GLU A 129 -6.54 -39.55 -24.54
N VAL A 130 -6.58 -38.62 -23.57
CA VAL A 130 -6.49 -39.00 -22.16
C VAL A 130 -7.80 -39.65 -21.70
N LEU A 131 -8.94 -39.08 -22.06
CA LEU A 131 -10.27 -39.59 -21.67
C LEU A 131 -10.47 -40.99 -22.19
N ASP A 132 -10.21 -41.25 -23.50
CA ASP A 132 -10.29 -42.57 -24.14
C ASP A 132 -9.47 -43.63 -23.40
N ALA A 133 -8.36 -43.25 -22.77
CA ALA A 133 -7.49 -44.14 -22.07
C ALA A 133 -7.93 -44.47 -20.63
N ILE A 134 -8.77 -43.60 -19.98
CA ILE A 134 -9.11 -43.71 -18.56
C ILE A 134 -10.59 -43.98 -18.30
N GLU A 135 -11.51 -43.59 -19.19
CA GLU A 135 -12.97 -43.63 -18.97
C GLU A 135 -13.54 -45.01 -18.67
N SER A 136 -12.85 -46.06 -19.14
CA SER A 136 -13.27 -47.45 -18.88
C SER A 136 -12.88 -47.95 -17.48
N VAL A 137 -12.02 -47.24 -16.75
CA VAL A 137 -11.41 -47.68 -15.49
C VAL A 137 -11.76 -46.74 -14.33
N LEU A 138 -11.91 -45.46 -14.61
CA LEU A 138 -12.15 -44.40 -13.60
C LEU A 138 -13.61 -43.98 -13.61
N ASP A 139 -14.07 -43.45 -12.49
CA ASP A 139 -15.37 -42.81 -12.43
C ASP A 139 -15.37 -41.40 -13.04
N SER A 140 -16.58 -40.80 -13.21
CA SER A 140 -16.71 -39.50 -13.86
C SER A 140 -16.02 -38.37 -13.11
N GLU A 141 -16.00 -38.41 -11.76
CA GLU A 141 -15.37 -37.42 -10.93
C GLU A 141 -13.84 -37.44 -11.06
N GLU A 142 -13.29 -38.64 -11.08
CA GLU A 142 -11.86 -38.88 -11.30
C GLU A 142 -11.42 -38.49 -12.73
N CYS A 143 -12.24 -38.78 -13.75
CA CYS A 143 -12.01 -38.32 -15.09
C CYS A 143 -12.00 -36.80 -15.21
N ASP A 144 -13.00 -36.15 -14.63
CA ASP A 144 -13.10 -34.67 -14.58
C ASP A 144 -11.89 -34.04 -13.87
N GLU A 145 -11.44 -34.64 -12.77
CA GLU A 145 -10.28 -34.13 -12.03
C GLU A 145 -8.98 -34.23 -12.86
N VAL A 146 -8.79 -35.33 -13.60
CA VAL A 146 -7.63 -35.51 -14.49
C VAL A 146 -7.70 -34.50 -15.65
N LEU A 147 -8.86 -34.25 -16.25
CA LEU A 147 -9.01 -33.35 -17.37
C LEU A 147 -8.82 -31.87 -17.00
N ARG A 148 -8.82 -31.52 -15.73
CA ARG A 148 -8.50 -30.17 -15.23
C ARG A 148 -7.01 -29.87 -15.13
N VAL A 149 -6.14 -30.84 -15.46
CA VAL A 149 -4.70 -30.63 -15.46
C VAL A 149 -4.26 -29.67 -16.57
N ASP A 150 -3.23 -28.89 -16.33
CA ASP A 150 -2.75 -27.94 -17.34
C ASP A 150 -2.10 -28.65 -18.54
N ALA A 151 -1.36 -29.75 -18.32
CA ALA A 151 -0.82 -30.54 -19.39
C ALA A 151 -0.55 -32.02 -18.96
N ILE A 152 -0.82 -32.98 -19.88
CA ILE A 152 -0.35 -34.32 -19.74
C ILE A 152 0.52 -34.65 -20.97
N ALA A 153 1.72 -35.18 -20.74
CA ALA A 153 2.60 -35.59 -21.79
C ALA A 153 2.97 -37.07 -21.62
N SER A 154 2.95 -37.84 -22.73
CA SER A 154 3.51 -39.17 -22.76
C SER A 154 4.93 -39.17 -23.30
N GLY A 155 5.75 -40.14 -22.91
CA GLY A 155 7.12 -40.28 -23.38
C GLY A 155 7.89 -41.39 -22.64
N LEU A 156 9.21 -41.32 -22.68
CA LEU A 156 10.09 -42.25 -21.98
C LEU A 156 10.85 -41.55 -20.88
N VAL A 157 10.69 -41.99 -19.64
CA VAL A 157 11.51 -41.59 -18.49
C VAL A 157 12.39 -42.76 -18.11
N ASP A 158 13.70 -42.58 -18.21
CA ASP A 158 14.70 -43.67 -18.00
C ASP A 158 14.43 -44.94 -18.80
N GLY A 159 13.91 -44.76 -20.01
CA GLY A 159 13.55 -45.87 -20.92
C GLY A 159 12.17 -46.49 -20.65
N VAL A 160 11.46 -46.07 -19.61
CA VAL A 160 10.15 -46.61 -19.26
C VAL A 160 9.05 -45.70 -19.85
N PRO A 161 8.04 -46.25 -20.57
CA PRO A 161 6.87 -45.49 -21.01
C PRO A 161 6.17 -44.87 -19.81
N SER A 162 6.05 -43.57 -19.83
CA SER A 162 5.55 -42.79 -18.67
C SER A 162 4.68 -41.64 -19.14
N HIS A 163 3.76 -41.22 -18.27
CA HIS A 163 2.96 -40.03 -18.41
C HIS A 163 3.45 -38.98 -17.40
N VAL A 164 3.64 -37.77 -17.85
CA VAL A 164 3.98 -36.62 -16.97
C VAL A 164 2.77 -35.76 -16.83
N VAL A 165 2.34 -35.57 -15.60
CA VAL A 165 1.18 -34.73 -15.20
C VAL A 165 1.73 -33.40 -14.71
N VAL A 166 1.45 -32.34 -15.42
CA VAL A 166 2.06 -31.02 -15.17
C VAL A 166 1.01 -30.02 -14.73
N GLU A 167 1.24 -29.46 -13.55
CA GLU A 167 0.59 -28.22 -13.10
C GLU A 167 1.52 -27.05 -13.41
N VAL A 168 0.97 -25.99 -14.00
CA VAL A 168 1.73 -24.81 -14.44
C VAL A 168 1.30 -23.59 -13.65
N SER A 169 2.24 -22.91 -13.03
CA SER A 169 1.96 -21.73 -12.21
C SER A 169 3.08 -20.69 -12.37
N SER A 170 2.77 -19.41 -12.26
CA SER A 170 3.81 -18.38 -12.17
C SER A 170 4.60 -18.50 -10.87
N THR A 171 3.93 -18.82 -9.77
CA THR A 171 4.56 -19.08 -8.47
C THR A 171 4.03 -20.40 -7.93
N GLY A 172 4.89 -21.41 -7.89
CA GLY A 172 4.54 -22.74 -7.39
C GLY A 172 4.25 -22.71 -5.88
N ASP A 173 3.09 -23.23 -5.49
CA ASP A 173 2.65 -23.34 -4.10
C ASP A 173 2.35 -24.77 -3.67
N THR A 174 1.95 -24.97 -2.42
CA THR A 174 1.64 -26.29 -1.86
C THR A 174 0.37 -26.90 -2.46
N ASP A 175 -0.55 -26.09 -2.97
CA ASP A 175 -1.78 -26.55 -3.60
C ASP A 175 -1.50 -27.07 -5.01
N ASP A 176 -0.57 -26.45 -5.75
CA ASP A 176 -0.06 -26.95 -7.05
C ASP A 176 0.58 -28.34 -6.86
N VAL A 177 1.41 -28.47 -5.83
CA VAL A 177 2.03 -29.75 -5.47
C VAL A 177 0.98 -30.82 -5.14
N ALA A 178 -0.02 -30.48 -4.36
CA ALA A 178 -1.10 -31.39 -3.99
C ALA A 178 -1.97 -31.80 -5.19
N ARG A 179 -2.23 -30.85 -6.11
CA ARG A 179 -2.99 -31.12 -7.36
C ARG A 179 -2.21 -32.06 -8.27
N ALA A 180 -0.93 -31.77 -8.53
CA ALA A 180 -0.09 -32.62 -9.38
C ALA A 180 0.00 -34.06 -8.84
N GLU A 181 0.22 -34.19 -7.52
CA GLU A 181 0.28 -35.51 -6.86
C GLU A 181 -1.04 -36.29 -7.00
N ARG A 182 -2.16 -35.64 -6.66
CA ARG A 182 -3.50 -36.24 -6.70
C ARG A 182 -3.86 -36.71 -8.11
N ARG A 183 -3.66 -35.88 -9.13
CA ARG A 183 -3.97 -36.19 -10.53
C ARG A 183 -3.08 -37.31 -11.09
N ALA A 184 -1.80 -37.33 -10.71
CA ALA A 184 -0.92 -38.41 -11.04
C ALA A 184 -1.31 -39.73 -10.33
N ALA A 185 -1.80 -39.67 -9.09
CA ALA A 185 -2.30 -40.83 -8.38
C ALA A 185 -3.55 -41.42 -9.04
N ILE A 186 -4.46 -40.60 -9.55
CA ILE A 186 -5.63 -41.06 -10.32
C ILE A 186 -5.21 -41.78 -11.60
N LEU A 187 -4.25 -41.24 -12.37
CA LEU A 187 -3.74 -41.94 -13.57
C LEU A 187 -3.02 -43.27 -13.24
N ARG A 188 -2.33 -43.35 -12.10
CA ARG A 188 -1.75 -44.60 -11.63
C ARG A 188 -2.84 -45.63 -11.28
N LYS A 189 -3.98 -45.23 -10.74
CA LYS A 189 -5.12 -46.09 -10.51
C LYS A 189 -5.67 -46.68 -11.81
N ALA A 190 -5.59 -45.92 -12.92
CA ALA A 190 -5.90 -46.40 -14.26
C ALA A 190 -4.76 -47.28 -14.91
N GLY A 191 -3.74 -47.67 -14.14
CA GLY A 191 -2.65 -48.55 -14.60
C GLY A 191 -1.53 -47.83 -15.35
N MET A 192 -1.52 -46.52 -15.38
CA MET A 192 -0.48 -45.73 -16.07
C MET A 192 0.71 -45.43 -15.15
N VAL A 193 1.93 -45.43 -15.69
CA VAL A 193 3.10 -44.88 -14.99
C VAL A 193 3.01 -43.37 -15.09
N ALA A 194 2.56 -42.68 -14.03
CA ALA A 194 2.35 -41.25 -14.00
C ALA A 194 3.28 -40.56 -13.02
N ILE A 195 3.91 -39.46 -13.46
CA ILE A 195 4.90 -38.70 -12.71
C ILE A 195 4.37 -37.28 -12.55
N PRO A 196 4.15 -36.83 -11.31
CA PRO A 196 3.67 -35.46 -11.05
C PRO A 196 4.80 -34.46 -11.21
N VAL A 197 4.50 -33.32 -11.84
CA VAL A 197 5.42 -32.22 -12.07
C VAL A 197 4.68 -30.90 -11.78
N VAL A 198 5.33 -30.00 -11.06
CA VAL A 198 4.95 -28.58 -10.97
C VAL A 198 5.94 -27.79 -11.81
N ALA A 199 5.44 -27.04 -12.79
CA ALA A 199 6.22 -26.14 -13.62
C ALA A 199 5.95 -24.70 -13.21
N CYS A 200 6.98 -23.95 -12.79
CA CYS A 200 6.81 -22.60 -12.30
C CYS A 200 7.99 -21.69 -12.65
N GLU A 201 7.76 -20.37 -12.64
CA GLU A 201 8.83 -19.38 -12.77
C GLU A 201 9.58 -19.20 -11.45
N ALA A 202 8.86 -19.26 -10.33
CA ALA A 202 9.41 -19.14 -8.98
C ALA A 202 8.76 -20.16 -8.04
N ILE A 203 9.53 -20.63 -7.05
CA ILE A 203 9.04 -21.51 -5.98
C ILE A 203 9.78 -21.21 -4.69
N SER A 204 9.08 -21.24 -3.56
CA SER A 204 9.73 -21.11 -2.26
C SER A 204 10.52 -22.37 -1.91
N ARG A 205 11.58 -22.22 -1.10
CA ARG A 205 12.36 -23.36 -0.60
C ARG A 205 11.50 -24.34 0.19
N GLU A 206 10.57 -23.85 0.95
CA GLU A 206 9.63 -24.64 1.75
C GLU A 206 8.73 -25.50 0.83
N THR A 207 8.11 -24.90 -0.18
CA THR A 207 7.27 -25.61 -1.16
C THR A 207 8.09 -26.64 -1.94
N ALA A 208 9.34 -26.33 -2.32
CA ALA A 208 10.22 -27.27 -3.01
C ALA A 208 10.54 -28.50 -2.14
N LEU A 209 10.74 -28.35 -0.84
CA LEU A 209 10.93 -29.45 0.10
C LEU A 209 9.66 -30.30 0.25
N VAL A 210 8.48 -29.68 0.28
CA VAL A 210 7.20 -30.38 0.31
C VAL A 210 7.01 -31.20 -0.98
N ALA A 211 7.31 -30.60 -2.14
CA ALA A 211 7.25 -31.31 -3.42
C ALA A 211 8.17 -32.54 -3.43
N GLN A 212 9.41 -32.39 -2.98
CA GLN A 212 10.37 -33.50 -2.88
C GLN A 212 9.87 -34.62 -1.96
N ALA A 213 9.33 -34.26 -0.78
CA ALA A 213 8.81 -35.25 0.17
C ALA A 213 7.61 -36.04 -0.39
N ARG A 214 6.83 -35.44 -1.29
CA ARG A 214 5.66 -36.05 -1.95
C ARG A 214 6.00 -36.70 -3.30
N GLY A 215 7.28 -36.76 -3.71
CA GLY A 215 7.69 -37.30 -4.98
C GLY A 215 7.21 -36.50 -6.20
N VAL A 216 6.87 -35.21 -6.01
CA VAL A 216 6.53 -34.28 -7.08
C VAL A 216 7.80 -33.62 -7.58
N ARG A 217 8.06 -33.70 -8.89
CA ARG A 217 9.19 -33.01 -9.51
C ARG A 217 8.84 -31.53 -9.74
N VAL A 218 9.83 -30.68 -9.60
CA VAL A 218 9.66 -29.23 -9.84
C VAL A 218 10.54 -28.83 -11.03
N TRP A 219 9.93 -28.27 -12.04
CA TRP A 219 10.63 -27.57 -13.10
C TRP A 219 10.52 -26.05 -12.83
N CYS A 220 11.67 -25.38 -12.64
CA CYS A 220 11.69 -23.96 -12.35
C CYS A 220 12.75 -23.27 -13.20
N SER A 221 12.38 -22.23 -13.92
CA SER A 221 13.26 -21.35 -14.71
C SER A 221 14.34 -22.09 -15.51
N SER A 222 13.97 -23.13 -16.26
CA SER A 222 14.86 -23.99 -17.07
C SER A 222 15.61 -25.11 -16.33
N THR A 223 15.38 -25.31 -15.04
CA THR A 223 16.05 -26.33 -14.24
C THR A 223 15.04 -27.25 -13.58
N MET A 224 15.20 -28.56 -13.73
CA MET A 224 14.43 -29.57 -13.00
C MET A 224 15.05 -29.74 -11.62
N LEU A 225 14.27 -29.46 -10.57
CA LEU A 225 14.62 -29.67 -9.16
C LEU A 225 13.96 -30.96 -8.67
N GLY A 226 14.72 -31.81 -7.98
CA GLY A 226 14.17 -32.99 -7.35
C GLY A 226 14.04 -34.21 -8.24
N ALA A 227 15.14 -34.92 -8.43
CA ALA A 227 15.29 -36.36 -8.49
C ALA A 227 16.78 -36.66 -8.35
N ALA A 228 17.24 -36.79 -7.13
CA ALA A 228 18.36 -37.72 -6.92
C ALA A 228 17.72 -39.11 -6.90
N GLY A 229 18.15 -39.96 -7.83
CA GLY A 229 17.80 -41.37 -7.87
C GLY A 229 18.28 -42.13 -6.66
#